data_2ee980cd2a6f612be5bceb602f744693
#
_entry.id   2ee980cd2a6f612be5bceb602f744693
#
_cell.length_a   1.000
_cell.length_b   1.000
_cell.length_c   1.000
_cell.angle_alpha   90.00
_cell.angle_beta   90.00
_cell.angle_gamma   90.00
#
_symmetry.space_group_name_H-M   'P 1'
#
loop_
_entity.id
_entity.type
_entity.pdbx_description
1 polymer ?
#
loop_
_entity_poly.entity_id
_entity_poly.type
_entity_poly.pdbx_seq_one_letter_code
_entity_poly.pdbx_strand_id
1 'polypeptide(L)'
;FFKQKTAYEIGVRLVGSEMCIRDSGDAGWGDEFLIATLMTLLVSILSMGLGLFLAIITVWAKIIQNRITRFIANFYTTVIRGVPELLVIYLIFFGGNAVVMSIAKVFGYNKYIELNALTIATIAIAVISATYSSEVLRASYLAISKGQIEAARALGMNKFSIFFKVISPQVIRHALPGIGNVWQITLKDTSLISVTGLVEIMRQSRISSNVEHSPLTFLITAAILYLCLTTISGRVFKTLELNYSKGFSS
;
A
#
# COMPACT_ATOMS: atom_id res chain seq x y z
N PHE A 1 5.67 42.27 -12.09
CA PHE A 1 6.87 42.03 -12.97
C PHE A 1 7.53 40.73 -12.50
N PHE A 2 7.14 39.59 -13.05
CA PHE A 2 7.88 38.35 -12.88
C PHE A 2 9.11 38.38 -13.78
N LYS A 3 10.29 38.55 -13.19
CA LYS A 3 11.55 38.41 -13.88
C LYS A 3 11.75 36.92 -14.21
N GLN A 4 11.63 36.51 -15.46
CA GLN A 4 12.00 35.17 -15.91
C GLN A 4 13.48 34.92 -15.58
N LYS A 5 13.77 33.90 -14.76
CA LYS A 5 15.16 33.50 -14.48
C LYS A 5 15.75 32.83 -15.69
N THR A 6 17.01 33.14 -15.99
CA THR A 6 17.73 32.54 -17.10
C THR A 6 18.00 31.04 -16.84
N ALA A 7 18.11 30.25 -17.90
CA ALA A 7 18.42 28.81 -17.79
C ALA A 7 19.71 28.54 -16.99
N TYR A 8 20.67 29.50 -17.01
CA TYR A 8 21.89 29.44 -16.21
C TYR A 8 21.65 29.58 -14.72
N GLU A 9 20.77 30.49 -14.27
CA GLU A 9 20.42 30.65 -12.84
C GLU A 9 19.65 29.44 -12.29
N ILE A 10 18.85 28.78 -13.14
CA ILE A 10 18.18 27.54 -12.82
C ILE A 10 19.19 26.39 -12.69
N GLY A 11 20.16 26.30 -13.59
CA GLY A 11 21.22 25.29 -13.60
C GLY A 11 22.11 25.37 -12.35
N VAL A 12 22.55 26.58 -11.98
CA VAL A 12 23.40 26.79 -10.77
C VAL A 12 22.65 26.45 -9.49
N ARG A 13 21.36 26.76 -9.41
CA ARG A 13 20.55 26.39 -8.25
C ARG A 13 20.31 24.89 -8.15
N LEU A 14 20.12 24.19 -9.28
CA LEU A 14 20.01 22.74 -9.32
C LEU A 14 21.30 22.06 -8.83
N VAL A 15 22.46 22.53 -9.28
CA VAL A 15 23.78 22.00 -8.87
C VAL A 15 24.03 22.23 -7.36
N GLY A 16 23.68 23.41 -6.84
CA GLY A 16 23.83 23.71 -5.40
C GLY A 16 22.89 22.86 -4.52
N SER A 17 21.64 22.64 -4.97
CA SER A 17 20.68 21.81 -4.24
C SER A 17 20.94 20.30 -4.38
N GLU A 18 21.55 19.84 -5.48
CA GLU A 18 22.04 18.45 -5.59
C GLU A 18 23.16 18.16 -4.58
N MET A 19 24.03 19.15 -4.30
CA MET A 19 25.06 19.01 -3.30
C MET A 19 24.44 18.91 -1.88
N CYS A 20 23.48 19.77 -1.54
CA CYS A 20 22.71 19.70 -0.28
C CYS A 20 21.92 18.39 -0.10
N ILE A 21 21.41 17.79 -1.17
CA ILE A 21 20.69 16.53 -1.12
C ILE A 21 21.64 15.34 -0.87
N ARG A 22 22.88 15.43 -1.36
CA ARG A 22 23.88 14.35 -1.30
C ARG A 22 24.69 14.36 -0.01
N ASP A 23 24.83 15.53 0.61
CA ASP A 23 25.54 15.65 1.87
C ASP A 23 24.72 15.06 3.04
N SER A 24 25.39 14.32 3.90
CA SER A 24 24.85 13.76 5.14
C SER A 24 25.30 14.58 6.35
N GLY A 25 24.47 14.68 7.39
CA GLY A 25 24.75 15.44 8.60
C GLY A 25 24.22 16.87 8.57
N ASP A 26 24.71 17.75 9.44
CA ASP A 26 24.16 19.10 9.70
C ASP A 26 24.09 20.02 8.46
N ALA A 27 24.76 19.66 7.36
CA ALA A 27 24.83 20.45 6.12
C ALA A 27 24.04 19.87 4.95
N GLY A 28 23.41 18.70 5.08
CA GLY A 28 22.76 18.02 3.96
C GLY A 28 21.45 17.34 4.32
N TRP A 29 20.70 16.88 3.32
CA TRP A 29 19.37 16.24 3.45
C TRP A 29 19.40 14.73 3.11
N GLY A 30 20.59 14.14 2.91
CA GLY A 30 20.74 12.78 2.40
C GLY A 30 20.25 11.72 3.39
N ASP A 31 20.57 11.87 4.66
CA ASP A 31 20.19 10.99 5.75
C ASP A 31 18.70 11.07 6.08
N GLU A 32 18.12 12.27 6.06
CA GLU A 32 16.69 12.46 6.24
C GLU A 32 15.88 11.79 5.12
N PHE A 33 16.32 11.93 3.86
CA PHE A 33 15.69 11.23 2.74
C PHE A 33 15.88 9.71 2.81
N LEU A 34 17.00 9.23 3.32
CA LEU A 34 17.19 7.79 3.56
C LEU A 34 16.20 7.28 4.62
N ILE A 35 16.09 7.96 5.75
CA ILE A 35 15.15 7.62 6.83
C ILE A 35 13.71 7.69 6.32
N ALA A 36 13.35 8.74 5.58
CA ALA A 36 12.03 8.89 4.98
C ALA A 36 11.72 7.76 3.98
N THR A 37 12.72 7.32 3.20
CA THR A 37 12.59 6.20 2.27
C THR A 37 12.36 4.88 3.01
N LEU A 38 13.09 4.63 4.08
CA LEU A 38 12.88 3.46 4.94
C LEU A 38 11.50 3.50 5.61
N MET A 39 11.03 4.67 6.04
CA MET A 39 9.70 4.84 6.60
C MET A 39 8.61 4.54 5.55
N THR A 40 8.77 5.03 4.32
CA THR A 40 7.87 4.71 3.18
C THR A 40 7.77 3.20 2.96
N LEU A 41 8.92 2.51 2.93
CA LEU A 41 8.97 1.05 2.78
C LEU A 41 8.31 0.33 3.95
N LEU A 42 8.61 0.74 5.18
CA LEU A 42 8.04 0.15 6.39
C LEU A 42 6.51 0.24 6.37
N VAL A 43 5.97 1.44 6.13
CA VAL A 43 4.52 1.65 6.03
C VAL A 43 3.92 0.80 4.91
N SER A 44 4.55 0.77 3.73
CA SER A 44 4.07 -0.01 2.60
C SER A 44 4.00 -1.51 2.91
N ILE A 45 5.03 -2.06 3.54
CA ILE A 45 5.11 -3.48 3.91
C ILE A 45 4.05 -3.82 4.96
N LEU A 46 3.95 -3.01 6.02
CA LEU A 46 2.98 -3.22 7.09
C LEU A 46 1.54 -3.09 6.56
N SER A 47 1.28 -2.06 5.75
CA SER A 47 -0.05 -1.84 5.15
C SER A 47 -0.44 -2.95 4.18
N MET A 48 0.50 -3.40 3.34
CA MET A 48 0.25 -4.50 2.42
C MET A 48 0.02 -5.82 3.15
N GLY A 49 0.80 -6.12 4.20
CA GLY A 49 0.63 -7.31 5.03
C GLY A 49 -0.75 -7.34 5.72
N LEU A 50 -1.11 -6.26 6.40
CA LEU A 50 -2.42 -6.11 7.02
C LEU A 50 -3.54 -6.08 5.97
N GLY A 51 -3.32 -5.41 4.84
CA GLY A 51 -4.26 -5.33 3.72
C GLY A 51 -4.54 -6.71 3.10
N LEU A 52 -3.54 -7.55 2.89
CA LEU A 52 -3.71 -8.92 2.42
C LEU A 52 -4.48 -9.79 3.42
N PHE A 53 -4.19 -9.65 4.71
CA PHE A 53 -4.96 -10.33 5.75
C PHE A 53 -6.45 -9.95 5.70
N LEU A 54 -6.77 -8.66 5.64
CA LEU A 54 -8.14 -8.15 5.50
C LEU A 54 -8.77 -8.58 4.16
N ALA A 55 -7.99 -8.62 3.08
CA ALA A 55 -8.44 -9.07 1.77
C ALA A 55 -8.88 -10.54 1.78
N ILE A 56 -8.14 -11.42 2.46
CA ILE A 56 -8.50 -12.84 2.60
C ILE A 56 -9.85 -12.97 3.31
N ILE A 57 -10.05 -12.25 4.42
CA ILE A 57 -11.32 -12.21 5.15
C ILE A 57 -12.46 -11.71 4.25
N THR A 58 -12.21 -10.63 3.50
CA THR A 58 -13.18 -10.03 2.58
C THR A 58 -13.57 -10.99 1.46
N VAL A 59 -12.60 -11.69 0.85
CA VAL A 59 -12.85 -12.69 -0.19
C VAL A 59 -13.66 -13.86 0.37
N TRP A 60 -13.29 -14.36 1.55
CA TRP A 60 -14.02 -15.42 2.22
C TRP A 60 -15.48 -15.02 2.47
N ALA A 61 -15.73 -13.79 2.96
CA ALA A 61 -17.07 -13.25 3.15
C ALA A 61 -17.87 -13.13 1.83
N LYS A 62 -17.20 -12.82 0.70
CA LYS A 62 -17.83 -12.73 -0.63
C LYS A 62 -18.17 -14.09 -1.23
N ILE A 63 -17.40 -15.13 -0.92
CA ILE A 63 -17.58 -16.48 -1.47
C ILE A 63 -18.63 -17.27 -0.66
N ILE A 64 -18.77 -17.00 0.63
CA ILE A 64 -19.77 -17.64 1.47
C ILE A 64 -21.18 -17.42 0.93
N GLN A 65 -22.06 -18.43 1.08
CA GLN A 65 -23.45 -18.37 0.61
C GLN A 65 -24.37 -17.45 1.44
N ASN A 66 -23.89 -16.92 2.57
CA ASN A 66 -24.68 -16.03 3.41
C ASN A 66 -24.85 -14.65 2.71
N ARG A 67 -26.09 -14.23 2.50
CA ARG A 67 -26.43 -12.96 1.83
C ARG A 67 -25.94 -11.74 2.62
N ILE A 68 -26.01 -11.78 3.94
CA ILE A 68 -25.64 -10.65 4.82
C ILE A 68 -24.13 -10.40 4.75
N THR A 69 -23.31 -11.44 4.94
CA THR A 69 -21.85 -11.30 4.91
C THR A 69 -21.35 -10.85 3.54
N ARG A 70 -21.95 -11.38 2.45
CA ARG A 70 -21.67 -10.97 1.10
C ARG A 70 -22.04 -9.51 0.84
N PHE A 71 -23.21 -9.07 1.34
CA PHE A 71 -23.65 -7.69 1.21
C PHE A 71 -22.68 -6.73 1.90
N ILE A 72 -22.29 -7.03 3.15
CA ILE A 72 -21.32 -6.21 3.92
C ILE A 72 -19.97 -6.14 3.20
N ALA A 73 -19.44 -7.26 2.73
CA ALA A 73 -18.16 -7.30 2.03
C ALA A 73 -18.20 -6.54 0.69
N ASN A 74 -19.31 -6.65 -0.06
CA ASN A 74 -19.49 -5.87 -1.30
C ASN A 74 -19.67 -4.39 -1.01
N PHE A 75 -20.46 -4.03 -0.01
CA PHE A 75 -20.66 -2.64 0.40
C PHE A 75 -19.32 -2.00 0.78
N TYR A 76 -18.53 -2.66 1.64
CA TYR A 76 -17.19 -2.21 2.02
C TYR A 76 -16.32 -1.95 0.79
N THR A 77 -16.18 -2.91 -0.11
CA THR A 77 -15.30 -2.76 -1.27
C THR A 77 -15.82 -1.73 -2.27
N THR A 78 -17.14 -1.59 -2.43
CA THR A 78 -17.74 -0.60 -3.32
C THR A 78 -17.56 0.82 -2.77
N VAL A 79 -17.81 1.02 -1.47
CA VAL A 79 -17.68 2.35 -0.84
C VAL A 79 -16.23 2.82 -0.85
N ILE A 80 -15.29 1.98 -0.37
CA ILE A 80 -13.87 2.39 -0.30
C ILE A 80 -13.28 2.68 -1.69
N ARG A 81 -13.64 1.89 -2.71
CA ARG A 81 -13.16 2.12 -4.09
C ARG A 81 -13.90 3.24 -4.82
N GLY A 82 -15.10 3.61 -4.38
CA GLY A 82 -15.89 4.70 -4.95
C GLY A 82 -15.58 6.07 -4.36
N VAL A 83 -14.82 6.14 -3.27
CA VAL A 83 -14.44 7.36 -2.57
C VAL A 83 -12.96 7.67 -2.84
N PRO A 84 -12.56 8.93 -3.04
CA PRO A 84 -11.15 9.31 -3.17
C PRO A 84 -10.30 8.79 -2.00
N GLU A 85 -9.18 8.15 -2.29
CA GLU A 85 -8.31 7.50 -1.30
C GLU A 85 -7.85 8.48 -0.21
N LEU A 86 -7.50 9.70 -0.59
CA LEU A 86 -7.15 10.76 0.36
C LEU A 86 -8.27 11.04 1.38
N LEU A 87 -9.53 11.01 0.93
CA LEU A 87 -10.67 11.21 1.83
C LEU A 87 -10.83 10.05 2.81
N VAL A 88 -10.61 8.81 2.36
CA VAL A 88 -10.60 7.64 3.24
C VAL A 88 -9.51 7.76 4.31
N ILE A 89 -8.31 8.19 3.91
CA ILE A 89 -7.19 8.43 4.84
C ILE A 89 -7.58 9.49 5.87
N TYR A 90 -8.16 10.62 5.46
CA TYR A 90 -8.61 11.65 6.39
C TYR A 90 -9.69 11.16 7.36
N LEU A 91 -10.68 10.42 6.88
CA LEU A 91 -11.73 9.85 7.72
C LEU A 91 -11.17 8.92 8.78
N ILE A 92 -10.21 8.06 8.41
CA ILE A 92 -9.56 7.14 9.34
C ILE A 92 -8.63 7.89 10.29
N PHE A 93 -7.90 8.89 9.81
CA PHE A 93 -6.96 9.65 10.63
C PHE A 93 -7.69 10.50 11.68
N PHE A 94 -8.64 11.31 11.27
CA PHE A 94 -9.37 12.21 12.18
C PHE A 94 -10.49 11.49 12.93
N GLY A 95 -11.15 10.51 12.31
CA GLY A 95 -12.21 9.73 12.94
C GLY A 95 -11.72 8.56 13.77
N GLY A 96 -10.54 8.01 13.46
CA GLY A 96 -10.02 6.79 14.10
C GLY A 96 -9.86 6.91 15.61
N ASN A 97 -9.29 8.00 16.10
CA ASN A 97 -9.16 8.25 17.53
C ASN A 97 -10.54 8.32 18.23
N ALA A 98 -11.53 8.98 17.61
CA ALA A 98 -12.88 9.09 18.17
C ALA A 98 -13.56 7.70 18.24
N VAL A 99 -13.40 6.88 17.22
CA VAL A 99 -13.95 5.51 17.18
C VAL A 99 -13.29 4.63 18.24
N VAL A 100 -11.96 4.63 18.33
CA VAL A 100 -11.22 3.85 19.34
C VAL A 100 -11.62 4.27 20.75
N MET A 101 -11.73 5.58 21.01
CA MET A 101 -12.16 6.08 22.30
C MET A 101 -13.61 5.69 22.63
N SER A 102 -14.51 5.70 21.65
CA SER A 102 -15.89 5.28 21.84
C SER A 102 -15.98 3.79 22.19
N ILE A 103 -15.22 2.95 21.50
CA ILE A 103 -15.13 1.51 21.78
C ILE A 103 -14.51 1.28 23.18
N ALA A 104 -13.40 1.95 23.50
CA ALA A 104 -12.71 1.82 24.78
C ALA A 104 -13.62 2.17 25.97
N LYS A 105 -14.46 3.21 25.83
CA LYS A 105 -15.46 3.60 26.84
C LYS A 105 -16.50 2.50 27.09
N VAL A 106 -16.95 1.77 26.07
CA VAL A 106 -17.88 0.65 26.23
C VAL A 106 -17.27 -0.45 27.10
N PHE A 107 -15.95 -0.64 27.03
CA PHE A 107 -15.20 -1.58 27.87
C PHE A 107 -14.73 -0.98 29.22
N GLY A 108 -15.23 0.19 29.59
CA GLY A 108 -14.90 0.85 30.88
C GLY A 108 -13.56 1.57 30.90
N TYR A 109 -12.88 1.71 29.76
CA TYR A 109 -11.58 2.39 29.66
C TYR A 109 -11.79 3.87 29.33
N ASN A 110 -11.55 4.77 30.32
CA ASN A 110 -11.80 6.20 30.19
C ASN A 110 -10.53 7.05 29.95
N LYS A 111 -9.34 6.41 29.87
CA LYS A 111 -8.11 7.15 29.57
C LYS A 111 -8.04 7.47 28.08
N TYR A 112 -7.48 8.64 27.73
CA TYR A 112 -7.25 9.01 26.34
C TYR A 112 -6.22 8.06 25.72
N ILE A 113 -6.59 7.44 24.59
CA ILE A 113 -5.70 6.58 23.79
C ILE A 113 -5.31 7.41 22.58
N GLU A 114 -4.07 7.86 22.55
CA GLU A 114 -3.50 8.51 21.37
C GLU A 114 -2.91 7.44 20.45
N LEU A 115 -3.48 7.30 19.26
CA LEU A 115 -2.93 6.41 18.24
C LEU A 115 -1.73 7.08 17.58
N ASN A 116 -0.62 6.35 17.51
CA ASN A 116 0.57 6.80 16.79
C ASN A 116 0.24 7.01 15.31
N ALA A 117 0.78 8.09 14.72
CA ALA A 117 0.60 8.42 13.31
C ALA A 117 0.97 7.27 12.37
N LEU A 118 2.01 6.50 12.68
CA LEU A 118 2.40 5.29 11.94
C LEU A 118 1.29 4.24 11.94
N THR A 119 0.67 3.99 13.09
CA THR A 119 -0.40 2.99 13.23
C THR A 119 -1.62 3.38 12.41
N ILE A 120 -2.06 4.65 12.54
CA ILE A 120 -3.23 5.15 11.80
C ILE A 120 -2.97 5.13 10.29
N ALA A 121 -1.80 5.59 9.87
CA ALA A 121 -1.38 5.59 8.48
C ALA A 121 -1.37 4.17 7.89
N THR A 122 -0.79 3.21 8.64
CA THR A 122 -0.75 1.80 8.25
C THR A 122 -2.15 1.22 8.10
N ILE A 123 -3.05 1.47 9.06
CA ILE A 123 -4.44 0.99 9.00
C ILE A 123 -5.18 1.62 7.81
N ALA A 124 -5.03 2.92 7.59
CA ALA A 124 -5.72 3.63 6.51
C ALA A 124 -5.37 3.05 5.13
N ILE A 125 -4.07 2.91 4.85
CA ILE A 125 -3.62 2.31 3.60
C ILE A 125 -3.96 0.82 3.52
N ALA A 126 -3.90 0.07 4.63
CA ALA A 126 -4.28 -1.34 4.66
C ALA A 126 -5.75 -1.54 4.30
N VAL A 127 -6.65 -0.70 4.80
CA VAL A 127 -8.08 -0.72 4.46
C VAL A 127 -8.30 -0.50 2.96
N ILE A 128 -7.57 0.43 2.35
CA ILE A 128 -7.64 0.70 0.91
C ILE A 128 -7.06 -0.48 0.12
N SER A 129 -5.84 -0.90 0.40
CA SER A 129 -5.15 -2.00 -0.31
C SER A 129 -5.89 -3.33 -0.19
N ALA A 130 -6.60 -3.56 0.93
CA ALA A 130 -7.43 -4.74 1.13
C ALA A 130 -8.57 -4.84 0.10
N THR A 131 -9.16 -3.71 -0.29
CA THR A 131 -10.25 -3.73 -1.29
C THR A 131 -9.74 -4.16 -2.66
N TYR A 132 -8.60 -3.62 -3.11
CA TYR A 132 -7.98 -3.99 -4.38
C TYR A 132 -7.48 -5.44 -4.35
N SER A 133 -6.76 -5.82 -3.29
CA SER A 133 -6.26 -7.19 -3.09
C SER A 133 -7.39 -8.21 -3.05
N SER A 134 -8.53 -7.87 -2.43
CA SER A 134 -9.68 -8.78 -2.36
C SER A 134 -10.27 -9.08 -3.74
N GLU A 135 -10.34 -8.10 -4.64
CA GLU A 135 -10.83 -8.33 -5.99
C GLU A 135 -9.84 -9.17 -6.82
N VAL A 136 -8.53 -8.93 -6.66
CA VAL A 136 -7.49 -9.75 -7.30
C VAL A 136 -7.59 -11.20 -6.83
N LEU A 137 -7.66 -11.43 -5.52
CA LEU A 137 -7.78 -12.78 -4.97
C LEU A 137 -9.09 -13.46 -5.38
N ARG A 138 -10.21 -12.72 -5.40
CA ARG A 138 -11.50 -13.23 -5.85
C ARG A 138 -11.48 -13.62 -7.33
N ALA A 139 -10.94 -12.77 -8.19
CA ALA A 139 -10.79 -13.05 -9.62
C ALA A 139 -9.91 -14.29 -9.85
N SER A 140 -8.81 -14.41 -9.13
CA SER A 140 -7.90 -15.55 -9.19
C SER A 140 -8.55 -16.86 -8.73
N TYR A 141 -9.39 -16.80 -7.69
CA TYR A 141 -10.17 -17.95 -7.24
C TYR A 141 -11.21 -18.38 -8.29
N LEU A 142 -11.88 -17.45 -8.93
CA LEU A 142 -12.89 -17.74 -9.97
C LEU A 142 -12.27 -18.24 -11.28
N ALA A 143 -11.00 -18.00 -11.52
CA ALA A 143 -10.28 -18.51 -12.68
C ALA A 143 -9.98 -20.01 -12.60
N ILE A 144 -10.11 -20.62 -11.42
CA ILE A 144 -9.88 -22.07 -11.25
C ILE A 144 -11.04 -22.86 -11.86
N SER A 145 -10.72 -23.81 -12.72
CA SER A 145 -11.71 -24.69 -13.35
C SER A 145 -12.45 -25.53 -12.31
N LYS A 146 -13.78 -25.54 -12.37
CA LYS A 146 -14.63 -26.38 -11.51
C LYS A 146 -14.31 -27.86 -11.66
N GLY A 147 -13.97 -28.31 -12.86
CA GLY A 147 -13.62 -29.70 -13.14
C GLY A 147 -12.41 -30.21 -12.33
N GLN A 148 -11.44 -29.34 -12.02
CA GLN A 148 -10.30 -29.70 -11.15
C GLN A 148 -10.75 -29.98 -9.71
N ILE A 149 -11.69 -29.19 -9.21
CA ILE A 149 -12.26 -29.37 -7.87
C ILE A 149 -13.11 -30.64 -7.82
N GLU A 150 -13.87 -30.92 -8.88
CA GLU A 150 -14.70 -32.12 -9.01
C GLU A 150 -13.84 -33.39 -9.13
N ALA A 151 -12.78 -33.34 -9.94
CA ALA A 151 -11.82 -34.45 -10.05
C ALA A 151 -11.13 -34.73 -8.71
N ALA A 152 -10.71 -33.71 -7.97
CA ALA A 152 -10.13 -33.87 -6.65
C ALA A 152 -11.10 -34.51 -5.65
N ARG A 153 -12.39 -34.17 -5.73
CA ARG A 153 -13.44 -34.82 -4.92
C ARG A 153 -13.65 -36.29 -5.31
N ALA A 154 -13.66 -36.59 -6.60
CA ALA A 154 -13.78 -37.97 -7.11
C ALA A 154 -12.63 -38.85 -6.64
N LEU A 155 -11.42 -38.30 -6.46
CA LEU A 155 -10.26 -38.95 -5.86
C LEU A 155 -10.33 -39.07 -4.32
N GLY A 156 -11.47 -38.74 -3.69
CA GLY A 156 -11.66 -38.85 -2.25
C GLY A 156 -10.95 -37.80 -1.41
N MET A 157 -10.45 -36.70 -2.02
CA MET A 157 -9.79 -35.64 -1.25
C MET A 157 -10.79 -34.89 -0.37
N ASN A 158 -10.43 -34.68 0.89
CA ASN A 158 -11.23 -33.85 1.79
C ASN A 158 -11.12 -32.35 1.45
N LYS A 159 -12.06 -31.53 1.93
CA LYS A 159 -12.16 -30.09 1.62
C LYS A 159 -10.86 -29.32 1.95
N PHE A 160 -10.19 -29.68 3.04
CA PHE A 160 -8.93 -29.05 3.46
C PHE A 160 -7.80 -29.38 2.49
N SER A 161 -7.65 -30.65 2.10
CA SER A 161 -6.65 -31.07 1.10
C SER A 161 -6.91 -30.44 -0.25
N ILE A 162 -8.15 -30.31 -0.70
CA ILE A 162 -8.51 -29.63 -1.94
C ILE A 162 -8.09 -28.15 -1.87
N PHE A 163 -8.39 -27.48 -0.74
CA PHE A 163 -8.02 -26.07 -0.58
C PHE A 163 -6.51 -25.86 -0.63
N PHE A 164 -5.72 -26.61 0.16
CA PHE A 164 -4.28 -26.38 0.27
C PHE A 164 -3.47 -26.96 -0.88
N LYS A 165 -3.91 -28.07 -1.50
CA LYS A 165 -3.14 -28.76 -2.56
C LYS A 165 -3.58 -28.40 -3.97
N VAL A 166 -4.84 -27.98 -4.18
CA VAL A 166 -5.40 -27.70 -5.51
C VAL A 166 -5.70 -26.21 -5.67
N ILE A 167 -6.48 -25.61 -4.76
CA ILE A 167 -6.98 -24.26 -4.92
C ILE A 167 -5.90 -23.22 -4.59
N SER A 168 -5.34 -23.26 -3.38
CA SER A 168 -4.42 -22.23 -2.87
C SER A 168 -3.19 -22.01 -3.77
N PRO A 169 -2.47 -23.03 -4.26
CA PRO A 169 -1.31 -22.82 -5.13
C PRO A 169 -1.68 -22.14 -6.45
N GLN A 170 -2.84 -22.47 -7.00
CA GLN A 170 -3.31 -21.86 -8.24
C GLN A 170 -3.78 -20.43 -8.03
N VAL A 171 -4.52 -20.15 -6.93
CA VAL A 171 -4.92 -18.78 -6.55
C VAL A 171 -3.70 -17.90 -6.40
N ILE A 172 -2.67 -18.34 -5.67
CA ILE A 172 -1.44 -17.56 -5.47
C ILE A 172 -0.81 -17.22 -6.82
N ARG A 173 -0.68 -18.20 -7.70
CA ARG A 173 -0.10 -18.01 -9.04
C ARG A 173 -0.88 -17.00 -9.87
N HIS A 174 -2.21 -17.12 -9.95
CA HIS A 174 -3.04 -16.19 -10.71
C HIS A 174 -3.13 -14.81 -10.07
N ALA A 175 -3.03 -14.73 -8.73
CA ALA A 175 -3.09 -13.48 -8.01
C ALA A 175 -1.78 -12.68 -8.06
N LEU A 176 -0.63 -13.33 -8.20
CA LEU A 176 0.69 -12.72 -8.02
C LEU A 176 0.92 -11.47 -8.89
N PRO A 177 0.59 -11.45 -10.21
CA PRO A 177 0.72 -10.25 -11.03
C PRO A 177 -0.17 -9.10 -10.52
N GLY A 178 -1.42 -9.42 -10.17
CA GLY A 178 -2.37 -8.44 -9.63
C GLY A 178 -1.95 -7.90 -8.27
N ILE A 179 -1.44 -8.76 -7.37
CA ILE A 179 -0.91 -8.36 -6.07
C ILE A 179 0.34 -7.48 -6.23
N GLY A 180 1.20 -7.77 -7.21
CA GLY A 180 2.32 -6.92 -7.57
C GLY A 180 1.88 -5.52 -8.00
N ASN A 181 0.79 -5.42 -8.76
CA ASN A 181 0.21 -4.11 -9.12
C ASN A 181 -0.38 -3.39 -7.90
N VAL A 182 -1.11 -4.08 -7.02
CA VAL A 182 -1.62 -3.50 -5.76
C VAL A 182 -0.47 -3.01 -4.89
N TRP A 183 0.64 -3.75 -4.79
CA TRP A 183 1.85 -3.28 -4.11
C TRP A 183 2.35 -1.93 -4.66
N GLN A 184 2.42 -1.80 -6.00
CA GLN A 184 2.85 -0.54 -6.64
C GLN A 184 1.92 0.64 -6.33
N ILE A 185 0.61 0.38 -6.24
CA ILE A 185 -0.38 1.37 -5.82
C ILE A 185 -0.15 1.72 -4.35
N THR A 186 -0.12 0.73 -3.46
CA THR A 186 0.08 0.90 -2.01
C THR A 186 1.34 1.70 -1.69
N LEU A 187 2.45 1.44 -2.41
CA LEU A 187 3.70 2.17 -2.24
C LEU A 187 3.55 3.66 -2.59
N LYS A 188 2.80 3.99 -3.63
CA LYS A 188 2.53 5.39 -4.03
C LYS A 188 1.53 6.08 -3.10
N ASP A 189 0.55 5.35 -2.58
CA ASP A 189 -0.46 5.87 -1.65
C ASP A 189 0.14 6.30 -0.33
N THR A 190 1.34 5.82 0.03
CA THR A 190 2.07 6.35 1.19
C THR A 190 2.32 7.85 1.08
N SER A 191 2.45 8.40 -0.13
CA SER A 191 2.60 9.86 -0.33
C SER A 191 1.39 10.66 0.17
N LEU A 192 0.20 10.06 0.18
CA LEU A 192 -1.03 10.68 0.66
C LEU A 192 -1.03 10.86 2.19
N ILE A 193 -0.25 10.03 2.92
CA ILE A 193 -0.11 10.14 4.38
C ILE A 193 0.73 11.36 4.80
N SER A 194 1.44 11.99 3.88
CA SER A 194 2.22 13.21 4.16
C SER A 194 1.41 14.27 4.90
N VAL A 195 0.10 14.29 4.71
CA VAL A 195 -0.83 15.23 5.35
C VAL A 195 -1.13 14.89 6.81
N THR A 196 -0.89 13.66 7.25
CA THR A 196 -1.15 13.20 8.64
C THR A 196 0.01 13.48 9.59
N GLY A 197 1.11 14.02 9.08
CA GLY A 197 2.28 14.36 9.89
C GLY A 197 3.39 13.31 9.91
N LEU A 198 3.17 12.11 9.38
CA LEU A 198 4.21 11.10 9.27
C LEU A 198 5.28 11.54 8.26
N VAL A 199 6.55 11.49 8.67
CA VAL A 199 7.67 11.86 7.81
C VAL A 199 8.05 10.68 6.94
N GLU A 200 7.55 10.70 5.72
CA GLU A 200 7.88 9.81 4.60
C GLU A 200 8.45 10.66 3.44
N ILE A 201 8.80 10.06 2.32
CA ILE A 201 9.50 10.76 1.20
C ILE A 201 8.82 12.07 0.80
N MET A 202 7.48 12.07 0.62
CA MET A 202 6.77 13.27 0.15
C MET A 202 6.74 14.36 1.22
N ARG A 203 6.57 13.99 2.49
CA ARG A 203 6.61 14.95 3.60
C ARG A 203 8.02 15.50 3.79
N GLN A 204 9.05 14.67 3.74
CA GLN A 204 10.44 15.12 3.80
C GLN A 204 10.74 16.10 2.67
N SER A 205 10.31 15.79 1.45
CA SER A 205 10.45 16.68 0.30
C SER A 205 9.83 18.07 0.55
N ARG A 206 8.65 18.13 1.19
CA ARG A 206 8.00 19.39 1.55
C ARG A 206 8.77 20.15 2.64
N ILE A 207 9.28 19.45 3.66
CA ILE A 207 10.06 20.07 4.74
C ILE A 207 11.32 20.70 4.15
N SER A 208 12.12 19.93 3.42
CA SER A 208 13.36 20.40 2.80
C SER A 208 13.12 21.54 1.79
N SER A 209 12.05 21.43 1.00
CA SER A 209 11.60 22.47 0.05
C SER A 209 11.29 23.80 0.72
N ASN A 210 10.65 23.78 1.90
CA ASN A 210 10.31 24.99 2.62
C ASN A 210 11.54 25.68 3.22
N VAL A 211 12.53 24.88 3.67
CA VAL A 211 13.78 25.41 4.23
C VAL A 211 14.66 26.01 3.13
N GLU A 212 14.86 25.29 2.04
CA GLU A 212 15.74 25.71 0.94
C GLU A 212 15.06 26.60 -0.11
N HIS A 213 13.77 26.87 0.02
CA HIS A 213 12.97 27.63 -0.95
C HIS A 213 13.10 27.08 -2.42
N SER A 214 13.33 25.79 -2.57
CA SER A 214 13.57 25.11 -3.86
C SER A 214 12.59 23.94 -4.08
N PRO A 215 11.29 24.19 -4.26
CA PRO A 215 10.27 23.15 -4.31
C PRO A 215 10.44 22.17 -5.48
N LEU A 216 10.84 22.65 -6.64
CA LEU A 216 10.99 21.81 -7.83
C LEU A 216 12.07 20.74 -7.63
N THR A 217 13.22 21.11 -7.05
CA THR A 217 14.33 20.20 -6.81
C THR A 217 13.94 19.05 -5.89
N PHE A 218 13.33 19.36 -4.75
CA PHE A 218 12.94 18.33 -3.78
C PHE A 218 11.76 17.47 -4.23
N LEU A 219 10.84 17.99 -5.04
CA LEU A 219 9.79 17.20 -5.67
C LEU A 219 10.35 16.24 -6.73
N ILE A 220 11.35 16.67 -7.53
CA ILE A 220 12.05 15.78 -8.46
C ILE A 220 12.81 14.70 -7.70
N THR A 221 13.46 15.03 -6.61
CA THR A 221 14.14 14.05 -5.74
C THR A 221 13.16 13.00 -5.21
N ALA A 222 12.01 13.43 -4.69
CA ALA A 222 10.97 12.51 -4.26
C ALA A 222 10.50 11.61 -5.41
N ALA A 223 10.26 12.16 -6.59
CA ALA A 223 9.84 11.40 -7.76
C ALA A 223 10.88 10.34 -8.17
N ILE A 224 12.17 10.68 -8.13
CA ILE A 224 13.27 9.74 -8.42
C ILE A 224 13.30 8.62 -7.37
N LEU A 225 13.17 8.94 -6.08
CA LEU A 225 13.16 7.95 -5.01
C LEU A 225 11.97 6.98 -5.16
N TYR A 226 10.75 7.49 -5.41
CA TYR A 226 9.60 6.64 -5.70
C TYR A 226 9.81 5.78 -6.95
N LEU A 227 10.41 6.34 -8.02
CA LEU A 227 10.72 5.60 -9.24
C LEU A 227 11.73 4.46 -8.96
N CYS A 228 12.76 4.71 -8.17
CA CYS A 228 13.72 3.69 -7.76
C CYS A 228 13.02 2.58 -6.96
N LEU A 229 12.23 2.93 -5.95
CA LEU A 229 11.49 1.96 -5.13
C LEU A 229 10.53 1.12 -5.97
N THR A 230 9.75 1.74 -6.85
CA THR A 230 8.80 1.03 -7.72
C THR A 230 9.51 0.13 -8.72
N THR A 231 10.65 0.58 -9.28
CA THR A 231 11.43 -0.22 -10.22
C THR A 231 12.06 -1.44 -9.56
N ILE A 232 12.67 -1.26 -8.38
CA ILE A 232 13.29 -2.35 -7.63
C ILE A 232 12.23 -3.38 -7.22
N SER A 233 11.14 -2.93 -6.60
CA SER A 233 10.07 -3.82 -6.17
C SER A 233 9.35 -4.50 -7.34
N GLY A 234 9.20 -3.82 -8.48
CA GLY A 234 8.66 -4.40 -9.70
C GLY A 234 9.50 -5.56 -10.24
N ARG A 235 10.85 -5.44 -10.18
CA ARG A 235 11.75 -6.54 -10.55
C ARG A 235 11.60 -7.74 -9.60
N VAL A 236 11.45 -7.49 -8.30
CA VAL A 236 11.23 -8.55 -7.31
C VAL A 236 9.93 -9.30 -7.62
N PHE A 237 8.82 -8.60 -7.82
CA PHE A 237 7.54 -9.22 -8.17
C PHE A 237 7.61 -10.00 -9.48
N LYS A 238 8.25 -9.45 -10.52
CA LYS A 238 8.45 -10.15 -11.80
C LYS A 238 9.25 -11.44 -11.63
N THR A 239 10.29 -11.43 -10.80
CA THR A 239 11.08 -12.64 -10.51
C THR A 239 10.24 -13.70 -9.77
N LEU A 240 9.42 -13.27 -8.79
CA LEU A 240 8.49 -14.17 -8.11
C LEU A 240 7.48 -14.77 -9.09
N GLU A 241 6.88 -13.95 -9.96
CA GLU A 241 5.94 -14.40 -10.98
C GLU A 241 6.55 -15.45 -11.91
N LEU A 242 7.76 -15.20 -12.42
CA LEU A 242 8.49 -16.16 -13.27
C LEU A 242 8.78 -17.47 -12.54
N ASN A 243 9.15 -17.43 -11.27
CA ASN A 243 9.44 -18.62 -10.49
C ASN A 243 8.18 -19.46 -10.24
N TYR A 244 7.04 -18.82 -9.94
CA TYR A 244 5.77 -19.53 -9.75
C TYR A 244 5.13 -19.99 -11.07
N SER A 245 5.53 -19.43 -12.23
CA SER A 245 5.02 -19.85 -13.54
C SER A 245 5.74 -21.07 -14.13
N LYS A 246 6.99 -21.34 -13.75
CA LYS A 246 7.87 -22.38 -14.33
C LYS A 246 7.36 -23.84 -14.24
N GLY A 247 6.30 -24.12 -13.52
CA GLY A 247 5.77 -25.49 -13.37
C GLY A 247 4.64 -25.89 -14.33
N PHE A 248 4.23 -25.04 -15.28
CA PHE A 248 3.01 -25.25 -16.08
C PHE A 248 3.06 -24.69 -17.52
N SER A 249 4.24 -24.39 -18.05
CA SER A 249 4.36 -24.10 -19.48
C SER A 249 4.45 -25.42 -20.23
N SER A 250 3.30 -25.96 -20.59
CA SER A 250 3.15 -26.94 -21.68
C SER A 250 2.03 -26.43 -22.55
#